data_1d251eed872bf8273090cc2bc05efc4c
#
_entry.id   1d251eed872bf8273090cc2bc05efc4c
#
_cell.length_a   1.000
_cell.length_b   1.000
_cell.length_c   1.000
_cell.angle_alpha   90.00
_cell.angle_beta   90.00
_cell.angle_gamma   90.00
#
_symmetry.space_group_name_H-M   'P 1'
#
loop_
_entity.id
_entity.type
_entity.pdbx_description
1 polymer ?
#
loop_
_entity_poly.entity_id
_entity_poly.type
_entity_poly.pdbx_seq_one_letter_code
_entity_poly.pdbx_strand_id
1 'polypeptide(L)'
;MKSLLNRHPANFAFAFALTLVLGMSAMESASAQSLDDITLNVYKEETCGCCVGWIAHMDDRGFESTVFHPKDLYAVKDELGVLPKWQSCHTAISKEGYLFEGHIPAKFISQFLASPPENALGLAVPGMPMGSPGMEI
;
A
#
# COMPACT_ATOMS: atom_id res chain seq x y z
N MET A 1 73.84 38.28 -24.98
CA MET A 1 75.04 37.46 -24.67
C MET A 1 74.59 36.15 -24.06
N LYS A 2 74.84 35.06 -24.78
CA LYS A 2 75.23 33.71 -24.35
C LYS A 2 74.44 33.06 -23.22
N SER A 3 73.70 32.01 -23.52
CA SER A 3 74.13 30.60 -23.59
C SER A 3 73.77 29.89 -22.27
N LEU A 4 73.25 28.71 -22.10
CA LEU A 4 73.30 27.42 -22.79
C LEU A 4 72.22 26.48 -22.24
N LEU A 5 71.63 25.75 -23.09
CA LEU A 5 71.15 24.37 -22.97
C LEU A 5 71.47 23.61 -21.69
N ASN A 6 70.47 22.95 -21.12
CA ASN A 6 70.64 21.52 -20.78
C ASN A 6 69.32 20.76 -20.89
N ARG A 7 69.31 19.75 -21.75
CA ARG A 7 68.28 18.76 -21.99
C ARG A 7 68.46 17.63 -20.96
N HIS A 8 67.38 17.27 -20.27
CA HIS A 8 67.32 15.90 -19.77
C HIS A 8 65.94 15.34 -20.12
N PRO A 9 65.84 14.19 -20.75
CA PRO A 9 64.60 13.47 -20.95
C PRO A 9 64.28 12.68 -19.72
N ALA A 10 63.28 13.07 -18.97
CA ALA A 10 62.74 12.20 -17.93
C ALA A 10 61.54 11.42 -18.53
N ASN A 11 61.79 10.11 -18.70
CA ASN A 11 60.77 9.14 -19.03
C ASN A 11 59.75 9.09 -17.89
N PHE A 12 58.55 9.64 -18.11
CA PHE A 12 57.43 9.35 -17.30
C PHE A 12 56.71 8.13 -17.88
N ALA A 13 57.00 6.99 -17.30
CA ALA A 13 56.20 5.79 -17.45
C ALA A 13 54.86 6.04 -16.78
N PHE A 14 53.83 6.25 -17.61
CA PHE A 14 52.45 6.25 -17.14
C PHE A 14 52.04 4.83 -16.77
N ALA A 15 52.11 4.52 -15.49
CA ALA A 15 51.47 3.35 -14.94
C ALA A 15 49.96 3.57 -14.94
N PHE A 16 49.27 2.98 -15.91
CA PHE A 16 47.80 2.91 -15.93
C PHE A 16 47.39 1.94 -14.81
N ALA A 17 47.07 2.48 -13.64
CA ALA A 17 46.42 1.74 -12.60
C ALA A 17 44.94 1.58 -13.00
N LEU A 18 44.60 0.42 -13.55
CA LEU A 18 43.24 -0.02 -13.85
C LEU A 18 42.55 -0.30 -12.52
N THR A 19 41.91 0.70 -11.93
CA THR A 19 41.00 0.53 -10.78
C THR A 19 39.73 -0.14 -11.25
N LEU A 20 39.63 -1.44 -11.06
CA LEU A 20 38.44 -2.24 -11.22
C LEU A 20 37.45 -1.84 -10.09
N VAL A 21 36.59 -0.86 -10.36
CA VAL A 21 35.47 -0.53 -9.48
C VAL A 21 34.46 -1.66 -9.63
N LEU A 22 34.49 -2.64 -8.73
CA LEU A 22 33.39 -3.57 -8.53
C LEU A 22 32.18 -2.75 -8.03
N GLY A 23 31.30 -2.38 -8.95
CA GLY A 23 29.98 -1.87 -8.63
C GLY A 23 29.19 -3.00 -7.97
N MET A 24 29.19 -3.04 -6.64
CA MET A 24 28.18 -3.80 -5.89
C MET A 24 26.85 -3.06 -6.07
N SER A 25 26.07 -3.51 -7.07
CA SER A 25 24.66 -3.15 -7.16
C SER A 25 24.00 -3.73 -5.91
N ALA A 26 23.72 -2.88 -4.93
CA ALA A 26 22.82 -3.20 -3.85
C ALA A 26 21.45 -3.48 -4.50
N MET A 27 21.09 -4.75 -4.63
CA MET A 27 19.70 -5.15 -4.86
C MET A 27 18.95 -4.73 -3.59
N GLU A 28 18.26 -3.59 -3.66
CA GLU A 28 17.23 -3.28 -2.70
C GLU A 28 16.18 -4.39 -2.81
N SER A 29 16.25 -5.32 -1.85
CA SER A 29 15.18 -6.28 -1.65
C SER A 29 13.94 -5.47 -1.29
N ALA A 30 13.03 -5.29 -2.24
CA ALA A 30 11.68 -4.87 -1.94
C ALA A 30 11.15 -5.90 -0.92
N SER A 31 11.02 -5.46 0.33
CA SER A 31 10.42 -6.24 1.39
C SER A 31 8.98 -6.52 0.95
N ALA A 32 8.70 -7.74 0.52
CA ALA A 32 7.33 -8.20 0.37
C ALA A 32 6.70 -8.08 1.76
N GLN A 33 5.83 -7.09 1.96
CA GLN A 33 5.00 -7.01 3.15
C GLN A 33 4.22 -8.32 3.23
N SER A 34 4.48 -9.09 4.28
CA SER A 34 3.66 -10.26 4.56
C SER A 34 2.23 -9.79 4.78
N LEU A 35 1.27 -10.47 4.15
CA LEU A 35 -0.17 -10.17 4.30
C LEU A 35 -0.65 -10.30 5.76
N ASP A 36 0.18 -10.86 6.63
CA ASP A 36 -0.11 -11.16 8.03
C ASP A 36 -0.13 -9.94 8.97
N ASP A 37 0.09 -8.71 8.45
CA ASP A 37 0.13 -7.48 9.26
C ASP A 37 -0.81 -6.36 8.75
N ILE A 38 -1.78 -6.68 7.88
CA ILE A 38 -2.69 -5.65 7.37
C ILE A 38 -3.83 -5.44 8.35
N THR A 39 -3.74 -4.36 9.13
CA THR A 39 -4.79 -3.94 10.06
C THR A 39 -5.77 -2.99 9.41
N LEU A 40 -7.07 -3.23 9.61
CA LEU A 40 -8.16 -2.38 9.15
C LEU A 40 -9.00 -1.88 10.34
N ASN A 41 -9.25 -0.59 10.38
CA ASN A 41 -10.26 0.00 11.26
C ASN A 41 -11.61 -0.03 10.53
N VAL A 42 -12.57 -0.80 11.03
CA VAL A 42 -13.86 -1.05 10.38
C VAL A 42 -14.98 -0.34 11.11
N TYR A 43 -15.65 0.60 10.46
CA TYR A 43 -16.79 1.35 10.96
C TYR A 43 -18.08 0.77 10.37
N LYS A 44 -18.96 0.27 11.21
CA LYS A 44 -20.24 -0.38 10.82
C LYS A 44 -21.33 -0.15 11.85
N GLU A 45 -22.57 -0.31 11.41
CA GLU A 45 -23.69 -0.41 12.34
C GLU A 45 -23.57 -1.66 13.22
N GLU A 46 -23.90 -1.55 14.50
CA GLU A 46 -23.80 -2.66 15.44
C GLU A 46 -24.58 -3.91 14.98
N THR A 47 -25.76 -3.68 14.40
CA THR A 47 -26.68 -4.74 13.94
C THR A 47 -26.40 -5.28 12.54
N CYS A 48 -25.36 -4.77 11.83
CA CYS A 48 -25.04 -5.21 10.48
C CYS A 48 -24.46 -6.61 10.44
N GLY A 49 -25.30 -7.63 10.21
CA GLY A 49 -24.89 -9.05 10.18
C GLY A 49 -23.99 -9.38 8.97
N CYS A 50 -24.32 -8.87 7.78
CA CYS A 50 -23.50 -9.09 6.58
C CYS A 50 -22.10 -8.47 6.72
N CYS A 51 -21.97 -7.35 7.45
CA CYS A 51 -20.66 -6.78 7.75
C CYS A 51 -19.83 -7.69 8.65
N VAL A 52 -20.44 -8.43 9.58
CA VAL A 52 -19.73 -9.45 10.40
C VAL A 52 -19.20 -10.55 9.49
N GLY A 53 -19.99 -11.03 8.53
CA GLY A 53 -19.55 -12.01 7.53
C GLY A 53 -18.38 -11.51 6.69
N TRP A 54 -18.40 -10.21 6.29
CA TRP A 54 -17.26 -9.61 5.58
C TRP A 54 -16.00 -9.55 6.45
N ILE A 55 -16.12 -9.17 7.73
CA ILE A 55 -14.99 -9.14 8.66
C ILE A 55 -14.39 -10.55 8.80
N ALA A 56 -15.21 -11.58 9.01
CA ALA A 56 -14.73 -12.97 9.07
C ALA A 56 -13.99 -13.37 7.78
N HIS A 57 -14.51 -12.96 6.59
CA HIS A 57 -13.83 -13.18 5.33
C HIS A 57 -12.45 -12.49 5.25
N MET A 58 -12.29 -11.30 5.85
CA MET A 58 -11.02 -10.60 5.92
C MET A 58 -10.04 -11.30 6.87
N ASP A 59 -10.50 -11.65 8.07
CA ASP A 59 -9.70 -12.32 9.10
C ASP A 59 -9.18 -13.69 8.61
N ASP A 60 -10.03 -14.47 7.92
CA ASP A 60 -9.64 -15.76 7.29
C ASP A 60 -8.54 -15.62 6.22
N ARG A 61 -8.24 -14.39 5.80
CA ARG A 61 -7.25 -14.07 4.74
C ARG A 61 -6.09 -13.21 5.24
N GLY A 62 -5.86 -13.23 6.57
CA GLY A 62 -4.70 -12.62 7.19
C GLY A 62 -4.82 -11.11 7.43
N PHE A 63 -6.04 -10.56 7.37
CA PHE A 63 -6.27 -9.18 7.82
C PHE A 63 -6.63 -9.18 9.31
N GLU A 64 -6.25 -8.13 10.01
CA GLU A 64 -6.71 -7.87 11.36
C GLU A 64 -7.74 -6.74 11.36
N SER A 65 -8.93 -6.98 11.92
CA SER A 65 -10.02 -6.01 11.93
C SER A 65 -10.25 -5.44 13.32
N THR A 66 -10.09 -4.13 13.49
CA THR A 66 -10.56 -3.40 14.68
C THR A 66 -11.90 -2.77 14.38
N VAL A 67 -12.96 -3.19 15.09
CA VAL A 67 -14.34 -2.81 14.77
C VAL A 67 -14.83 -1.68 15.65
N PHE A 68 -15.47 -0.68 15.03
CA PHE A 68 -16.08 0.48 15.67
C PHE A 68 -17.56 0.59 15.31
N HIS A 69 -18.39 0.97 16.29
CA HIS A 69 -19.81 1.18 16.15
C HIS A 69 -20.15 2.64 16.46
N PRO A 70 -19.97 3.56 15.49
CA PRO A 70 -20.27 4.96 15.69
C PRO A 70 -21.79 5.17 15.84
N LYS A 71 -22.20 6.18 16.60
CA LYS A 71 -23.61 6.55 16.73
C LYS A 71 -24.22 7.05 15.40
N ASP A 72 -23.40 7.65 14.55
CA ASP A 72 -23.76 8.12 13.23
C ASP A 72 -22.66 7.67 12.24
N LEU A 73 -22.94 6.56 11.55
CA LEU A 73 -22.02 6.00 10.57
C LEU A 73 -21.92 6.90 9.32
N TYR A 74 -22.99 7.60 8.95
CA TYR A 74 -22.96 8.48 7.78
C TYR A 74 -22.11 9.71 8.04
N ALA A 75 -22.17 10.29 9.24
CA ALA A 75 -21.26 11.38 9.62
C ALA A 75 -19.79 10.95 9.52
N VAL A 76 -19.44 9.74 9.97
CA VAL A 76 -18.08 9.21 9.83
C VAL A 76 -17.69 9.08 8.36
N LYS A 77 -18.57 8.55 7.50
CA LYS A 77 -18.30 8.43 6.05
C LYS A 77 -18.07 9.79 5.40
N ASP A 78 -18.86 10.79 5.76
CA ASP A 78 -18.76 12.15 5.23
C ASP A 78 -17.43 12.82 5.69
N GLU A 79 -17.05 12.66 6.96
CA GLU A 79 -15.77 13.13 7.50
C GLU A 79 -14.56 12.48 6.80
N LEU A 80 -14.71 11.21 6.41
CA LEU A 80 -13.69 10.46 5.66
C LEU A 80 -13.70 10.78 4.16
N GLY A 81 -14.65 11.59 3.68
CA GLY A 81 -14.74 11.97 2.28
C GLY A 81 -15.35 10.89 1.37
N VAL A 82 -16.07 9.92 1.92
CA VAL A 82 -16.80 8.92 1.14
C VAL A 82 -18.06 9.57 0.56
N LEU A 83 -18.04 9.88 -0.73
CA LEU A 83 -19.18 10.52 -1.39
C LEU A 83 -20.43 9.64 -1.32
N PRO A 84 -21.63 10.22 -1.19
CA PRO A 84 -22.90 9.46 -1.04
C PRO A 84 -23.12 8.37 -2.09
N LYS A 85 -22.69 8.61 -3.33
CA LYS A 85 -22.80 7.63 -4.44
C LYS A 85 -21.93 6.38 -4.27
N TRP A 86 -20.91 6.43 -3.38
CA TRP A 86 -20.01 5.34 -3.09
C TRP A 86 -20.33 4.64 -1.78
N GLN A 87 -21.16 5.24 -0.92
CA GLN A 87 -21.49 4.69 0.40
C GLN A 87 -22.19 3.34 0.31
N SER A 88 -21.81 2.44 1.22
CA SER A 88 -22.35 1.12 1.41
C SER A 88 -22.57 0.85 2.91
N CYS A 89 -22.61 -0.39 3.38
CA CYS A 89 -22.97 -0.71 4.76
C CYS A 89 -21.85 -0.54 5.78
N HIS A 90 -20.58 -0.52 5.37
CA HIS A 90 -19.45 -0.26 6.25
C HIS A 90 -18.31 0.44 5.49
N THR A 91 -17.42 1.06 6.27
CA THR A 91 -16.17 1.65 5.78
C THR A 91 -15.01 1.06 6.55
N ALA A 92 -13.99 0.57 5.85
CA ALA A 92 -12.74 0.17 6.45
C ALA A 92 -11.62 1.13 6.04
N ILE A 93 -10.65 1.35 6.95
CA ILE A 93 -9.49 2.23 6.72
C ILE A 93 -8.24 1.44 7.02
N SER A 94 -7.29 1.42 6.08
CA SER A 94 -5.97 0.86 6.34
C SER A 94 -5.09 1.82 7.16
N LYS A 95 -3.98 1.31 7.67
CA LYS A 95 -2.99 2.09 8.42
C LYS A 95 -2.42 3.27 7.60
N GLU A 96 -2.33 3.12 6.28
CA GLU A 96 -1.87 4.14 5.34
C GLU A 96 -2.94 5.19 5.02
N GLY A 97 -4.19 5.00 5.49
CA GLY A 97 -5.30 5.91 5.28
C GLY A 97 -6.15 5.60 4.04
N TYR A 98 -5.96 4.46 3.37
CA TYR A 98 -6.82 4.08 2.26
C TYR A 98 -8.19 3.59 2.73
N LEU A 99 -9.22 4.00 2.00
CA LEU A 99 -10.61 3.70 2.30
C LEU A 99 -11.10 2.49 1.49
N PHE A 100 -11.80 1.59 2.17
CA PHE A 100 -12.44 0.43 1.56
C PHE A 100 -13.92 0.43 1.95
N GLU A 101 -14.78 0.75 0.99
CA GLU A 101 -16.20 0.95 1.22
C GLU A 101 -17.02 -0.24 0.73
N GLY A 102 -17.75 -0.90 1.64
CA GLY A 102 -18.62 -2.03 1.35
C GLY A 102 -17.89 -3.36 1.21
N HIS A 103 -18.58 -4.36 0.64
CA HIS A 103 -18.19 -5.78 0.66
C HIS A 103 -17.13 -6.14 -0.39
N ILE A 104 -15.98 -5.46 -0.35
CA ILE A 104 -14.85 -5.70 -1.26
C ILE A 104 -14.15 -7.02 -0.88
N PRO A 105 -13.97 -7.98 -1.80
CA PRO A 105 -13.19 -9.19 -1.50
C PRO A 105 -11.74 -8.88 -1.12
N ALA A 106 -11.22 -9.58 -0.12
CA ALA A 106 -9.87 -9.39 0.44
C ALA A 106 -8.77 -9.34 -0.62
N LYS A 107 -8.86 -10.19 -1.67
CA LYS A 107 -7.89 -10.21 -2.77
C LYS A 107 -7.71 -8.86 -3.47
N PHE A 108 -8.79 -8.08 -3.61
CA PHE A 108 -8.72 -6.79 -4.28
C PHE A 108 -8.13 -5.72 -3.35
N ILE A 109 -8.40 -5.81 -2.05
CA ILE A 109 -7.78 -4.95 -1.05
C ILE A 109 -6.27 -5.22 -1.00
N SER A 110 -5.85 -6.50 -0.96
CA SER A 110 -4.44 -6.88 -1.00
C SER A 110 -3.75 -6.38 -2.27
N GLN A 111 -4.38 -6.56 -3.44
CA GLN A 111 -3.83 -6.06 -4.71
C GLN A 111 -3.70 -4.55 -4.74
N PHE A 112 -4.70 -3.84 -4.23
CA PHE A 112 -4.67 -2.38 -4.13
C PHE A 112 -3.54 -1.91 -3.21
N LEU A 113 -3.41 -2.49 -2.00
CA LEU A 113 -2.39 -2.11 -1.03
C LEU A 113 -0.97 -2.44 -1.51
N ALA A 114 -0.80 -3.49 -2.32
CA ALA A 114 0.50 -3.84 -2.90
C ALA A 114 0.98 -2.82 -3.96
N SER A 115 0.05 -2.15 -4.66
CA SER A 115 0.38 -1.16 -5.70
C SER A 115 -0.78 -0.17 -5.87
N PRO A 116 -0.97 0.77 -4.92
CA PRO A 116 -2.05 1.73 -5.02
C PRO A 116 -1.89 2.62 -6.24
N PRO A 117 -2.95 2.85 -7.05
CA PRO A 117 -2.88 3.82 -8.13
C PRO A 117 -2.60 5.22 -7.60
N GLU A 118 -1.88 6.01 -8.40
CA GLU A 118 -1.58 7.40 -8.03
C GLU A 118 -2.89 8.20 -7.78
N ASN A 119 -2.92 8.94 -6.68
CA ASN A 119 -4.07 9.73 -6.22
C ASN A 119 -5.34 8.93 -5.92
N ALA A 120 -5.28 7.60 -5.80
CA ALA A 120 -6.41 6.80 -5.36
C ALA A 120 -6.65 6.99 -3.86
N LEU A 121 -7.91 7.16 -3.46
CA LEU A 121 -8.31 7.21 -2.05
C LEU A 121 -8.60 5.81 -1.49
N GLY A 122 -8.89 4.85 -2.34
CA GLY A 122 -9.26 3.50 -1.95
C GLY A 122 -10.13 2.80 -2.99
N LEU A 123 -10.93 1.83 -2.55
CA LEU A 123 -11.87 1.07 -3.36
C LEU A 123 -13.29 1.19 -2.80
N ALA A 124 -14.29 1.10 -3.66
CA ALA A 124 -15.69 1.06 -3.24
C ALA A 124 -16.47 0.01 -4.03
N VAL A 125 -17.35 -0.70 -3.33
CA VAL A 125 -18.42 -1.53 -3.90
C VAL A 125 -19.73 -0.97 -3.38
N PRO A 126 -20.33 0.02 -4.07
CA PRO A 126 -21.59 0.63 -3.63
C PRO A 126 -22.74 -0.39 -3.68
N GLY A 127 -23.65 -0.26 -2.75
CA GLY A 127 -24.71 -1.23 -2.55
C GLY A 127 -24.22 -2.52 -1.86
N MET A 128 -24.95 -3.60 -2.06
CA MET A 128 -24.68 -4.91 -1.46
C MET A 128 -24.87 -6.00 -2.51
N PRO A 129 -23.94 -6.17 -3.45
CA PRO A 129 -24.11 -7.15 -4.52
C PRO A 129 -24.15 -8.57 -3.97
N MET A 130 -25.13 -9.34 -4.42
CA MET A 130 -25.28 -10.76 -4.09
C MET A 130 -24.02 -11.53 -4.45
N GLY A 131 -23.57 -12.43 -3.55
CA GLY A 131 -22.35 -13.22 -3.75
C GLY A 131 -21.05 -12.50 -3.39
N SER A 132 -21.10 -11.23 -2.96
CA SER A 132 -19.95 -10.59 -2.33
C SER A 132 -19.69 -11.17 -0.93
N PRO A 133 -18.46 -11.07 -0.36
CA PRO A 133 -18.15 -11.62 0.96
C PRO A 133 -19.11 -11.12 2.04
N GLY A 134 -19.71 -12.03 2.80
CA GLY A 134 -20.75 -11.72 3.79
C GLY A 134 -22.17 -11.55 3.20
N MET A 135 -22.30 -11.68 1.86
CA MET A 135 -23.57 -11.62 1.12
C MET A 135 -23.77 -12.88 0.27
N GLU A 136 -23.15 -13.98 0.65
CA GLU A 136 -23.32 -15.30 0.04
C GLU A 136 -24.74 -15.83 0.34
N ILE A 137 -25.29 -16.64 -0.57
CA ILE A 137 -26.62 -17.26 -0.47
C ILE A 137 -26.44 -18.67 0.09
#